data_d5336b4e36744fb05a7f0c6710e427f2
#
_entry.id   d5336b4e36744fb05a7f0c6710e427f2
#
_cell.length_a   1.000
_cell.length_b   1.000
_cell.length_c   1.000
_cell.angle_alpha   90.00
_cell.angle_beta   90.00
_cell.angle_gamma   90.00
#
_symmetry.space_group_name_H-M   'P 1'
#
loop_
_entity.id
_entity.type
_entity.pdbx_description
1 polymer ?
#
loop_
_entity_poly.entity_id
_entity_poly.type
_entity_poly.pdbx_seq_one_letter_code
_entity_poly.pdbx_strand_id
1 'polypeptide(L)'
;GVYAGDPSKLSVKSAFPKLYRLEEVYGGLIKGMIKGAKERKRRAEESKQSAKMFSFANGMQSFPEAIAHYLGDNVITGAVVSEVFKKGEEYSVKYAKEGKEFEINADEVISAVPAYVAAGIFRKTDKKLSEHLNSVYYPSVMVLFLGYDKSKIKRPLDGFGFLIPGLEKKKFLGAIWSSVIFPNRAPEGKAGFTLFVGGSKKQDYDWDNPDKIVTEVLPEFEKIMNISGAPELIHYSVWKKAIPQYNLGYIEHEKYFEKFENENKGIYLTANYRKGISVGDCVKNNSPE
;
A
#
# COMPACT_ATOMS: atom_id res chain seq x y z
N GLY A 1 8.47 4.62 -7.88
CA GLY A 1 7.04 4.65 -8.16
C GLY A 1 6.21 3.92 -7.10
N VAL A 2 6.32 2.60 -7.02
CA VAL A 2 5.41 1.75 -6.20
C VAL A 2 5.42 2.12 -4.72
N TYR A 3 6.58 2.42 -4.15
CA TYR A 3 6.69 2.80 -2.73
C TYR A 3 6.46 4.29 -2.47
N ALA A 4 6.36 5.14 -3.49
CA ALA A 4 6.49 6.59 -3.33
C ALA A 4 7.72 6.97 -2.48
N GLY A 5 8.77 6.14 -2.57
CA GLY A 5 9.94 6.14 -1.69
C GLY A 5 11.12 6.91 -2.24
N ASP A 6 12.16 7.01 -1.42
CA ASP A 6 13.47 7.49 -1.81
C ASP A 6 14.37 6.30 -2.21
N PRO A 7 14.75 6.15 -3.48
CA PRO A 7 15.59 5.03 -3.93
C PRO A 7 16.95 4.95 -3.22
N SER A 8 17.47 6.07 -2.73
CA SER A 8 18.73 6.09 -1.98
C SER A 8 18.64 5.51 -0.57
N LYS A 9 17.42 5.38 -0.05
CA LYS A 9 17.15 4.88 1.31
C LYS A 9 16.53 3.48 1.31
N LEU A 10 15.86 3.07 0.23
CA LEU A 10 15.21 1.77 0.15
C LEU A 10 16.23 0.62 0.08
N SER A 11 16.00 -0.41 0.89
CA SER A 11 16.74 -1.67 0.83
C SER A 11 16.24 -2.52 -0.34
N VAL A 12 17.09 -2.83 -1.30
CA VAL A 12 16.73 -3.74 -2.41
C VAL A 12 16.36 -5.12 -1.85
N LYS A 13 17.05 -5.58 -0.82
CA LYS A 13 16.79 -6.88 -0.19
C LYS A 13 15.39 -6.97 0.40
N SER A 14 14.96 -5.96 1.15
CA SER A 14 13.64 -5.96 1.80
C SER A 14 12.52 -5.48 0.89
N ALA A 15 12.75 -4.43 0.07
CA ALA A 15 11.72 -3.87 -0.80
C ALA A 15 11.49 -4.68 -2.09
N PHE A 16 12.53 -5.35 -2.60
CA PHE A 16 12.51 -6.11 -3.86
C PHE A 16 13.17 -7.48 -3.73
N PRO A 17 12.75 -8.33 -2.77
CA PRO A 17 13.43 -9.58 -2.45
C PRO A 17 13.55 -10.51 -3.65
N LYS A 18 12.61 -10.47 -4.59
CA LYS A 18 12.66 -11.27 -5.82
C LYS A 18 13.79 -10.85 -6.76
N LEU A 19 14.08 -9.54 -6.85
CA LEU A 19 15.21 -9.03 -7.63
C LEU A 19 16.53 -9.35 -6.95
N TYR A 20 16.60 -9.13 -5.63
CA TYR A 20 17.78 -9.45 -4.84
C TYR A 20 18.17 -10.93 -4.94
N ARG A 21 17.17 -11.83 -4.85
CA ARG A 21 17.38 -13.28 -5.00
C ARG A 21 17.96 -13.68 -6.36
N LEU A 22 17.68 -12.94 -7.44
CA LEU A 22 18.29 -13.22 -8.75
C LEU A 22 19.82 -13.05 -8.70
N GLU A 23 20.30 -12.07 -7.96
CA GLU A 23 21.72 -11.86 -7.75
C GLU A 23 22.33 -12.96 -6.85
N GLU A 24 21.68 -13.27 -5.73
CA GLU A 24 22.14 -14.33 -4.81
C GLU A 24 22.24 -15.70 -5.49
N VAL A 25 21.21 -16.10 -6.26
CA VAL A 25 21.13 -17.46 -6.84
C VAL A 25 21.92 -17.58 -8.14
N TYR A 26 21.95 -16.53 -8.96
CA TYR A 26 22.50 -16.61 -10.32
C TYR A 26 23.77 -15.75 -10.52
N GLY A 27 24.19 -15.00 -9.48
CA GLY A 27 25.35 -14.12 -9.53
C GLY A 27 25.17 -12.87 -10.39
N GLY A 28 23.93 -12.44 -10.62
CA GLY A 28 23.63 -11.19 -11.34
C GLY A 28 22.21 -11.10 -11.88
N LEU A 29 21.68 -9.89 -11.96
CA LEU A 29 20.29 -9.60 -12.36
C LEU A 29 19.97 -10.11 -13.76
N ILE A 30 20.76 -9.75 -14.77
CA ILE A 30 20.50 -10.14 -16.18
C ILE A 30 20.56 -11.66 -16.34
N LYS A 31 21.61 -12.28 -15.79
CA LYS A 31 21.78 -13.74 -15.81
C LYS A 31 20.63 -14.45 -15.07
N GLY A 32 20.20 -13.88 -13.93
CA GLY A 32 19.07 -14.37 -13.16
C GLY A 32 17.72 -14.21 -13.87
N MET A 33 17.51 -13.10 -14.57
CA MET A 33 16.30 -12.91 -15.37
C MET A 33 16.17 -13.94 -16.49
N ILE A 34 17.27 -14.22 -17.23
CA ILE A 34 17.28 -15.22 -18.32
C ILE A 34 17.07 -16.62 -17.78
N LYS A 35 17.86 -17.04 -16.78
CA LYS A 35 17.76 -18.39 -16.19
C LYS A 35 16.44 -18.59 -15.43
N GLY A 36 16.00 -17.62 -14.64
CA GLY A 36 14.74 -17.65 -13.92
C GLY A 36 13.52 -17.67 -14.85
N ALA A 37 13.57 -17.02 -16.03
CA ALA A 37 12.53 -17.12 -17.03
C ALA A 37 12.43 -18.55 -17.60
N LYS A 38 13.56 -19.20 -17.86
CA LYS A 38 13.60 -20.60 -18.33
C LYS A 38 13.04 -21.58 -17.29
N GLU A 39 13.36 -21.36 -16.01
CA GLU A 39 12.85 -22.20 -14.91
C GLU A 39 11.35 -22.01 -14.67
N ARG A 40 10.84 -20.75 -14.71
CA ARG A 40 9.39 -20.46 -14.63
C ARG A 40 8.62 -21.14 -15.76
N LYS A 41 9.14 -21.05 -16.99
CA LYS A 41 8.54 -21.73 -18.15
C LYS A 41 8.46 -23.23 -17.95
N ARG A 42 9.47 -23.87 -17.31
CA ARG A 42 9.44 -25.29 -16.96
C ARG A 42 8.38 -25.65 -15.91
N ARG A 43 8.06 -24.71 -14.99
CA ARG A 43 7.06 -24.88 -13.93
C ARG A 43 5.66 -24.43 -14.33
N ALA A 44 5.45 -23.98 -15.57
CA ALA A 44 4.19 -23.38 -16.04
C ALA A 44 3.71 -22.17 -15.20
N GLU A 45 4.64 -21.47 -14.55
CA GLU A 45 4.33 -20.27 -13.76
C GLU A 45 4.21 -19.04 -14.67
N GLU A 46 3.12 -18.29 -14.55
CA GLU A 46 2.97 -17.02 -15.24
C GLU A 46 3.95 -15.98 -14.68
N SER A 47 4.55 -15.20 -15.59
CA SER A 47 5.37 -14.04 -15.20
C SER A 47 4.47 -12.95 -14.60
N LYS A 48 4.88 -12.31 -13.50
CA LYS A 48 4.18 -11.11 -12.98
C LYS A 48 4.07 -9.97 -14.02
N GLN A 49 4.95 -9.93 -15.00
CA GLN A 49 4.92 -8.94 -16.09
C GLN A 49 3.84 -9.23 -17.14
N SER A 50 3.43 -10.49 -17.28
CA SER A 50 2.35 -10.92 -18.17
C SER A 50 1.00 -11.10 -17.46
N ALA A 51 0.96 -10.94 -16.14
CA ALA A 51 -0.27 -11.04 -15.37
C ALA A 51 -1.26 -9.94 -15.78
N LYS A 52 -2.49 -10.31 -16.08
CA LYS A 52 -3.54 -9.36 -16.43
C LYS A 52 -3.88 -8.49 -15.21
N MET A 53 -3.97 -7.19 -15.43
CA MET A 53 -4.55 -6.28 -14.45
C MET A 53 -6.06 -6.51 -14.42
N PHE A 54 -6.63 -6.55 -13.22
CA PHE A 54 -8.06 -6.66 -13.02
C PHE A 54 -8.53 -5.70 -11.94
N SER A 55 -9.80 -5.37 -11.98
CA SER A 55 -10.51 -4.63 -10.95
C SER A 55 -11.97 -5.04 -10.97
N PHE A 56 -12.72 -4.70 -9.94
CA PHE A 56 -14.14 -4.98 -9.87
C PHE A 56 -14.95 -3.88 -10.59
N ALA A 57 -16.10 -4.20 -11.12
CA ALA A 57 -16.95 -3.25 -11.86
C ALA A 57 -17.22 -1.97 -11.04
N ASN A 58 -17.52 -2.13 -9.74
CA ASN A 58 -17.82 -1.02 -8.81
C ASN A 58 -16.60 -0.56 -8.00
N GLY A 59 -15.38 -0.95 -8.40
CA GLY A 59 -14.16 -0.57 -7.69
C GLY A 59 -13.65 -1.63 -6.72
N MET A 60 -12.46 -1.39 -6.19
CA MET A 60 -11.79 -2.34 -5.29
C MET A 60 -12.50 -2.51 -3.95
N GLN A 61 -13.36 -1.59 -3.54
CA GLN A 61 -14.18 -1.68 -2.34
C GLN A 61 -15.11 -2.90 -2.37
N SER A 62 -15.53 -3.35 -3.56
CA SER A 62 -16.36 -4.56 -3.72
C SER A 62 -15.72 -5.82 -3.12
N PHE A 63 -14.37 -5.86 -3.04
CA PHE A 63 -13.67 -7.02 -2.50
C PHE A 63 -13.81 -7.15 -0.97
N PRO A 64 -13.44 -6.15 -0.15
CA PRO A 64 -13.66 -6.22 1.30
C PRO A 64 -15.15 -6.29 1.67
N GLU A 65 -16.05 -5.66 0.92
CA GLU A 65 -17.50 -5.77 1.14
C GLU A 65 -18.02 -7.20 0.92
N ALA A 66 -17.58 -7.87 -0.12
CA ALA A 66 -17.95 -9.26 -0.37
C ALA A 66 -17.44 -10.19 0.75
N ILE A 67 -16.23 -9.97 1.25
CA ILE A 67 -15.68 -10.72 2.39
C ILE A 67 -16.50 -10.45 3.65
N ALA A 68 -16.80 -9.19 3.94
CA ALA A 68 -17.60 -8.81 5.11
C ALA A 68 -19.00 -9.43 5.05
N HIS A 69 -19.63 -9.42 3.87
CA HIS A 69 -20.94 -10.05 3.65
C HIS A 69 -20.87 -11.58 3.90
N TYR A 70 -19.81 -12.25 3.41
CA TYR A 70 -19.61 -13.69 3.62
C TYR A 70 -19.41 -14.04 5.09
N LEU A 71 -18.67 -13.21 5.84
CA LEU A 71 -18.39 -13.42 7.25
C LEU A 71 -19.57 -13.05 8.18
N GLY A 72 -20.49 -12.18 7.73
CA GLY A 72 -21.68 -11.78 8.47
C GLY A 72 -21.36 -11.20 9.85
N ASP A 73 -22.02 -11.73 10.87
CA ASP A 73 -21.91 -11.28 12.26
C ASP A 73 -20.52 -11.51 12.89
N ASN A 74 -19.64 -12.25 12.22
CA ASN A 74 -18.24 -12.39 12.66
C ASN A 74 -17.40 -11.14 12.38
N VAL A 75 -17.95 -10.12 11.70
CA VAL A 75 -17.27 -8.85 11.43
C VAL A 75 -17.77 -7.77 12.38
N ILE A 76 -16.92 -7.33 13.30
CA ILE A 76 -17.23 -6.24 14.22
C ILE A 76 -16.62 -4.94 13.68
N THR A 77 -17.43 -4.10 13.05
CA THR A 77 -17.01 -2.78 12.56
C THR A 77 -17.14 -1.70 13.63
N GLY A 78 -16.43 -0.57 13.46
CA GLY A 78 -16.44 0.52 14.44
C GLY A 78 -15.77 0.18 15.78
N ALA A 79 -15.00 -0.91 15.82
CA ALA A 79 -14.25 -1.34 17.00
C ALA A 79 -12.80 -0.83 16.93
N VAL A 80 -12.33 -0.18 18.00
CA VAL A 80 -10.97 0.31 18.16
C VAL A 80 -10.24 -0.58 19.15
N VAL A 81 -9.36 -1.45 18.65
CA VAL A 81 -8.53 -2.31 19.50
C VAL A 81 -7.46 -1.47 20.20
N SER A 82 -7.39 -1.56 21.51
CA SER A 82 -6.46 -0.80 22.36
C SER A 82 -5.29 -1.64 22.90
N GLU A 83 -5.49 -2.92 23.12
CA GLU A 83 -4.51 -3.79 23.77
C GLU A 83 -4.73 -5.26 23.41
N VAL A 84 -3.62 -5.99 23.27
CA VAL A 84 -3.58 -7.46 23.19
C VAL A 84 -2.55 -7.93 24.20
N PHE A 85 -2.91 -8.89 25.05
CA PHE A 85 -2.02 -9.47 26.05
C PHE A 85 -2.33 -10.94 26.32
N LYS A 86 -1.36 -11.68 26.84
CA LYS A 86 -1.52 -13.08 27.19
C LYS A 86 -2.27 -13.22 28.50
N LYS A 87 -3.26 -14.14 28.55
CA LYS A 87 -4.09 -14.44 29.71
C LYS A 87 -4.21 -15.96 29.87
N GLY A 88 -3.32 -16.54 30.66
CA GLY A 88 -3.17 -18.00 30.71
C GLY A 88 -2.63 -18.57 29.41
N GLU A 89 -3.32 -19.52 28.83
CA GLU A 89 -2.97 -20.10 27.52
C GLU A 89 -3.57 -19.32 26.33
N GLU A 90 -4.55 -18.45 26.57
CA GLU A 90 -5.24 -17.64 25.57
C GLU A 90 -4.68 -16.23 25.49
N TYR A 91 -5.16 -15.47 24.52
CA TYR A 91 -4.94 -14.03 24.39
C TYR A 91 -6.23 -13.27 24.68
N SER A 92 -6.10 -12.15 25.39
CA SER A 92 -7.19 -11.21 25.61
C SER A 92 -7.00 -10.01 24.69
N VAL A 93 -8.07 -9.63 23.99
CA VAL A 93 -8.14 -8.47 23.08
C VAL A 93 -9.12 -7.46 23.65
N LYS A 94 -8.63 -6.28 24.04
CA LYS A 94 -9.46 -5.17 24.48
C LYS A 94 -9.77 -4.23 23.35
N TYR A 95 -11.03 -3.85 23.23
CA TYR A 95 -11.47 -2.87 22.23
C TYR A 95 -12.59 -1.98 22.75
N ALA A 96 -12.72 -0.80 22.17
CA ALA A 96 -13.83 0.11 22.42
C ALA A 96 -14.74 0.17 21.18
N LYS A 97 -16.04 0.16 21.42
CA LYS A 97 -17.07 0.36 20.40
C LYS A 97 -18.21 1.20 20.98
N GLU A 98 -18.62 2.26 20.30
CA GLU A 98 -19.69 3.17 20.74
C GLU A 98 -19.50 3.70 22.18
N GLY A 99 -18.24 4.01 22.53
CA GLY A 99 -17.89 4.53 23.85
C GLY A 99 -17.88 3.50 25.00
N LYS A 100 -18.12 2.22 24.71
CA LYS A 100 -18.06 1.11 25.68
C LYS A 100 -16.80 0.29 25.46
N GLU A 101 -16.23 -0.22 26.55
CA GLU A 101 -15.09 -1.14 26.50
C GLU A 101 -15.56 -2.59 26.52
N PHE A 102 -14.87 -3.41 25.75
CA PHE A 102 -15.09 -4.84 25.63
C PHE A 102 -13.77 -5.59 25.72
N GLU A 103 -13.84 -6.84 26.16
CA GLU A 103 -12.72 -7.78 26.18
C GLU A 103 -13.20 -9.12 25.63
N ILE A 104 -12.45 -9.68 24.70
CA ILE A 104 -12.69 -11.03 24.16
C ILE A 104 -11.43 -11.86 24.27
N ASN A 105 -11.58 -13.16 24.49
CA ASN A 105 -10.47 -14.11 24.49
C ASN A 105 -10.38 -14.80 23.12
N ALA A 106 -9.16 -15.17 22.73
CA ALA A 106 -8.87 -15.89 21.50
C ALA A 106 -7.64 -16.79 21.68
N ASP A 107 -7.65 -17.94 21.03
CA ASP A 107 -6.50 -18.84 20.97
C ASP A 107 -5.38 -18.25 20.10
N GLU A 108 -5.77 -17.52 19.04
CA GLU A 108 -4.87 -16.89 18.10
C GLU A 108 -5.30 -15.47 17.76
N VAL A 109 -4.33 -14.59 17.56
CA VAL A 109 -4.52 -13.19 17.17
C VAL A 109 -3.70 -12.86 15.92
N ILE A 110 -4.38 -12.47 14.85
CA ILE A 110 -3.75 -11.99 13.62
C ILE A 110 -3.89 -10.47 13.55
N SER A 111 -2.77 -9.77 13.70
CA SER A 111 -2.72 -8.30 13.62
C SER A 111 -2.44 -7.85 12.18
N ALA A 112 -3.47 -7.43 11.46
CA ALA A 112 -3.39 -6.94 10.08
C ALA A 112 -3.43 -5.40 9.96
N VAL A 113 -3.27 -4.68 11.08
CA VAL A 113 -3.26 -3.21 11.12
C VAL A 113 -1.88 -2.65 10.74
N PRO A 114 -1.76 -1.37 10.31
CA PRO A 114 -0.47 -0.74 10.04
C PRO A 114 0.49 -0.82 11.25
N ALA A 115 1.81 -0.85 10.99
CA ALA A 115 2.82 -1.01 12.04
C ALA A 115 2.67 0.00 13.19
N TYR A 116 2.42 1.27 12.89
CA TYR A 116 2.24 2.32 13.90
C TYR A 116 0.98 2.13 14.77
N VAL A 117 -0.03 1.41 14.28
CA VAL A 117 -1.22 1.03 15.07
C VAL A 117 -0.89 -0.17 15.94
N ALA A 118 -0.28 -1.21 15.35
CA ALA A 118 0.19 -2.39 16.09
C ALA A 118 1.14 -2.01 17.24
N ALA A 119 2.00 -1.01 17.03
CA ALA A 119 2.89 -0.49 18.08
C ALA A 119 2.13 -0.03 19.33
N GLY A 120 0.98 0.61 19.17
CA GLY A 120 0.11 1.00 20.29
C GLY A 120 -0.50 -0.22 21.00
N ILE A 121 -1.05 -1.15 20.21
CA ILE A 121 -1.75 -2.35 20.69
C ILE A 121 -0.82 -3.26 21.51
N PHE A 122 0.42 -3.48 21.04
CA PHE A 122 1.36 -4.38 21.70
C PHE A 122 2.34 -3.70 22.66
N ARG A 123 2.18 -2.39 22.93
CA ARG A 123 3.13 -1.62 23.75
C ARG A 123 3.34 -2.18 25.16
N LYS A 124 2.27 -2.70 25.79
CA LYS A 124 2.37 -3.28 27.14
C LYS A 124 2.83 -4.73 27.11
N THR A 125 2.57 -5.43 26.02
CA THR A 125 2.97 -6.82 25.81
C THR A 125 4.47 -6.93 25.57
N ASP A 126 5.00 -6.09 24.66
CA ASP A 126 6.43 -6.01 24.35
C ASP A 126 6.79 -4.58 23.92
N LYS A 127 7.49 -3.87 24.82
CA LYS A 127 7.94 -2.50 24.57
C LYS A 127 8.91 -2.41 23.40
N LYS A 128 9.79 -3.38 23.25
CA LYS A 128 10.79 -3.39 22.16
C LYS A 128 10.14 -3.68 20.82
N LEU A 129 9.14 -4.55 20.76
CA LEU A 129 8.30 -4.71 19.57
C LEU A 129 7.65 -3.39 19.17
N SER A 130 7.05 -2.69 20.14
CA SER A 130 6.44 -1.38 19.89
C SER A 130 7.44 -0.37 19.33
N GLU A 131 8.69 -0.36 19.80
CA GLU A 131 9.76 0.50 19.29
C GLU A 131 10.10 0.15 17.83
N HIS A 132 10.28 -1.13 17.50
CA HIS A 132 10.51 -1.59 16.13
C HIS A 132 9.36 -1.23 15.18
N LEU A 133 8.11 -1.45 15.60
CA LEU A 133 6.91 -1.13 14.82
C LEU A 133 6.76 0.38 14.57
N ASN A 134 7.02 1.23 15.59
CA ASN A 134 6.99 2.69 15.46
C ASN A 134 8.11 3.23 14.56
N SER A 135 9.23 2.52 14.44
CA SER A 135 10.36 2.92 13.61
C SER A 135 10.11 2.70 12.12
N VAL A 136 9.07 1.96 11.75
CA VAL A 136 8.68 1.80 10.35
C VAL A 136 8.18 3.13 9.80
N TYR A 137 8.92 3.70 8.87
CA TYR A 137 8.60 5.01 8.30
C TYR A 137 7.47 4.93 7.26
N TYR A 138 6.49 5.81 7.38
CA TYR A 138 5.37 5.97 6.45
C TYR A 138 5.30 7.42 5.97
N PRO A 139 5.66 7.74 4.72
CA PRO A 139 5.48 9.06 4.16
C PRO A 139 4.00 9.36 3.93
N SER A 140 3.66 10.66 3.92
CA SER A 140 2.35 11.12 3.52
C SER A 140 2.18 11.05 2.00
N VAL A 141 0.99 10.65 1.56
CA VAL A 141 0.60 10.62 0.14
C VAL A 141 -0.85 11.08 0.00
N MET A 142 -1.09 11.94 -0.97
CA MET A 142 -2.44 12.25 -1.46
C MET A 142 -2.67 11.45 -2.74
N VAL A 143 -3.84 10.84 -2.82
CA VAL A 143 -4.39 10.28 -4.06
C VAL A 143 -5.44 11.26 -4.55
N LEU A 144 -5.20 11.87 -5.71
CA LEU A 144 -6.06 12.88 -6.32
C LEU A 144 -6.69 12.31 -7.58
N PHE A 145 -8.02 12.21 -7.61
CA PHE A 145 -8.79 11.80 -8.76
C PHE A 145 -9.34 13.04 -9.48
N LEU A 146 -9.13 13.09 -10.80
CA LEU A 146 -9.59 14.18 -11.67
C LEU A 146 -10.44 13.63 -12.82
N GLY A 147 -11.61 14.24 -13.06
CA GLY A 147 -12.49 13.93 -14.17
C GLY A 147 -12.58 15.09 -15.15
N TYR A 148 -12.43 14.82 -16.45
CA TYR A 148 -12.50 15.81 -17.52
C TYR A 148 -13.38 15.33 -18.66
N ASP A 149 -13.94 16.27 -19.40
CA ASP A 149 -14.46 16.01 -20.75
C ASP A 149 -13.29 15.65 -21.69
N LYS A 150 -13.41 14.57 -22.46
CA LYS A 150 -12.38 14.13 -23.39
C LYS A 150 -12.05 15.17 -24.46
N SER A 151 -13.02 15.99 -24.86
CA SER A 151 -12.84 17.04 -25.87
C SER A 151 -11.86 18.13 -25.42
N LYS A 152 -11.67 18.28 -24.09
CA LYS A 152 -10.73 19.24 -23.52
C LYS A 152 -9.28 18.75 -23.49
N ILE A 153 -9.03 17.46 -23.77
CA ILE A 153 -7.74 16.80 -23.66
C ILE A 153 -7.15 16.65 -25.06
N LYS A 154 -6.07 17.37 -25.33
CA LYS A 154 -5.42 17.30 -26.65
C LYS A 154 -4.37 16.19 -26.75
N ARG A 155 -3.85 15.72 -25.60
CA ARG A 155 -2.92 14.60 -25.59
C ARG A 155 -3.65 13.29 -25.86
N PRO A 156 -3.16 12.43 -26.77
CA PRO A 156 -3.73 11.09 -26.97
C PRO A 156 -3.71 10.29 -25.67
N LEU A 157 -4.81 9.59 -25.38
CA LEU A 157 -4.91 8.68 -24.24
C LEU A 157 -4.63 7.24 -24.72
N ASP A 158 -3.42 7.02 -25.21
CA ASP A 158 -2.95 5.79 -25.87
C ASP A 158 -2.07 4.91 -24.97
N GLY A 159 -2.08 5.18 -23.67
CA GLY A 159 -1.24 4.52 -22.68
C GLY A 159 -1.91 4.26 -21.34
N PHE A 160 -1.08 3.84 -20.43
CA PHE A 160 -1.47 3.49 -19.06
C PHE A 160 -1.46 4.70 -18.11
N GLY A 161 -0.58 5.63 -18.38
CA GLY A 161 -0.23 6.77 -17.53
C GLY A 161 1.27 7.06 -17.60
N PHE A 162 1.78 7.81 -16.64
CA PHE A 162 3.19 8.16 -16.57
C PHE A 162 3.69 8.34 -15.14
N LEU A 163 5.00 8.12 -14.96
CA LEU A 163 5.74 8.50 -13.76
C LEU A 163 6.61 9.71 -14.07
N ILE A 164 6.85 10.56 -13.09
CA ILE A 164 7.68 11.75 -13.21
C ILE A 164 9.03 11.48 -12.56
N PRO A 165 10.13 11.52 -13.33
CA PRO A 165 11.48 11.47 -12.78
C PRO A 165 11.72 12.62 -11.80
N GLY A 166 12.45 12.37 -10.70
CA GLY A 166 12.73 13.41 -9.71
C GLY A 166 13.47 14.64 -10.25
N LEU A 167 14.20 14.49 -11.35
CA LEU A 167 14.89 15.59 -12.07
C LEU A 167 13.94 16.64 -12.64
N GLU A 168 12.72 16.23 -13.00
CA GLU A 168 11.69 17.12 -13.55
C GLU A 168 11.09 18.07 -12.49
N LYS A 169 11.38 17.85 -11.22
CA LYS A 169 10.95 18.68 -10.07
C LYS A 169 9.47 19.06 -10.04
N LYS A 170 8.61 18.20 -10.58
CA LYS A 170 7.16 18.40 -10.57
C LYS A 170 6.55 18.16 -9.19
N LYS A 171 5.38 18.72 -8.95
CA LYS A 171 4.67 18.67 -7.67
C LYS A 171 3.92 17.36 -7.40
N PHE A 172 3.92 16.41 -8.32
CA PHE A 172 3.31 15.09 -8.15
C PHE A 172 4.22 13.99 -8.70
N LEU A 173 3.96 12.75 -8.34
CA LEU A 173 4.82 11.59 -8.66
C LEU A 173 4.52 10.98 -10.03
N GLY A 174 3.29 11.13 -10.49
CA GLY A 174 2.80 10.56 -11.73
C GLY A 174 1.28 10.47 -11.74
N ALA A 175 0.74 10.01 -12.86
CA ALA A 175 -0.69 9.84 -13.07
C ALA A 175 -1.00 8.51 -13.76
N ILE A 176 -2.06 7.85 -13.32
CA ILE A 176 -2.68 6.70 -13.95
C ILE A 176 -3.91 7.18 -14.72
N TRP A 177 -4.06 6.75 -15.95
CA TRP A 177 -5.22 7.03 -16.79
C TRP A 177 -6.33 5.99 -16.51
N SER A 178 -6.99 6.16 -15.37
CA SER A 178 -7.87 5.14 -14.79
C SER A 178 -8.99 4.69 -15.73
N SER A 179 -9.57 5.61 -16.50
CA SER A 179 -10.63 5.31 -17.48
C SER A 179 -10.13 4.65 -18.77
N VAL A 180 -8.81 4.66 -19.02
CA VAL A 180 -8.20 3.93 -20.15
C VAL A 180 -7.93 2.48 -19.76
N ILE A 181 -7.45 2.28 -18.53
CA ILE A 181 -7.07 0.94 -18.04
C ILE A 181 -8.30 0.08 -17.75
N PHE A 182 -9.31 0.67 -17.13
CA PHE A 182 -10.50 -0.04 -16.71
C PHE A 182 -11.76 0.58 -17.32
N PRO A 183 -12.60 -0.20 -17.99
CA PRO A 183 -13.91 0.28 -18.45
C PRO A 183 -14.76 0.73 -17.25
N ASN A 184 -15.72 1.61 -17.51
CA ASN A 184 -16.65 2.12 -16.51
C ASN A 184 -16.04 2.95 -15.36
N ARG A 185 -14.80 3.48 -15.53
CA ARG A 185 -14.18 4.41 -14.57
C ARG A 185 -14.46 5.89 -14.87
N ALA A 186 -15.12 6.17 -15.97
CA ALA A 186 -15.67 7.47 -16.30
C ALA A 186 -16.91 7.26 -17.21
N PRO A 187 -17.89 8.17 -17.20
CA PRO A 187 -18.99 8.16 -18.15
C PRO A 187 -18.49 8.28 -19.59
N GLU A 188 -19.34 7.95 -20.56
CA GLU A 188 -19.04 8.15 -21.97
C GLU A 188 -18.68 9.61 -22.26
N GLY A 189 -17.69 9.83 -23.11
CA GLY A 189 -17.15 11.16 -23.39
C GLY A 189 -16.28 11.77 -22.30
N LYS A 190 -16.12 11.12 -21.14
CA LYS A 190 -15.28 11.59 -20.03
C LYS A 190 -14.00 10.78 -19.86
N ALA A 191 -13.01 11.37 -19.22
CA ALA A 191 -11.75 10.72 -18.84
C ALA A 191 -11.47 10.93 -17.37
N GLY A 192 -11.02 9.85 -16.70
CA GLY A 192 -10.63 9.86 -15.29
C GLY A 192 -9.15 9.58 -15.11
N PHE A 193 -8.51 10.36 -14.23
CA PHE A 193 -7.09 10.30 -13.92
C PHE A 193 -6.88 10.16 -12.42
N THR A 194 -5.95 9.32 -12.01
CA THR A 194 -5.52 9.21 -10.61
C THR A 194 -4.08 9.69 -10.51
N LEU A 195 -3.87 10.77 -9.78
CA LEU A 195 -2.56 11.35 -9.50
C LEU A 195 -2.10 10.96 -8.10
N PHE A 196 -0.77 10.80 -7.95
CA PHE A 196 -0.13 10.55 -6.66
C PHE A 196 0.75 11.73 -6.30
N VAL A 197 0.54 12.31 -5.11
CA VAL A 197 1.23 13.51 -4.61
C VAL A 197 1.91 13.18 -3.28
N GLY A 198 3.11 13.68 -3.04
CA GLY A 198 3.87 13.46 -1.81
C GLY A 198 4.95 12.38 -1.92
N GLY A 199 4.96 11.42 -0.98
CA GLY A 199 6.01 10.41 -0.90
C GLY A 199 7.28 10.89 -0.20
N SER A 200 8.23 9.98 0.03
CA SER A 200 9.41 10.22 0.91
C SER A 200 10.28 11.43 0.54
N LYS A 201 10.29 11.84 -0.73
CA LYS A 201 11.07 12.98 -1.21
C LYS A 201 10.34 14.32 -1.17
N LYS A 202 9.03 14.33 -0.92
CA LYS A 202 8.17 15.49 -0.98
C LYS A 202 7.20 15.50 0.19
N GLN A 203 7.67 15.91 1.36
CA GLN A 203 6.88 16.00 2.59
C GLN A 203 6.56 17.44 3.01
N ASP A 204 6.97 18.43 2.24
CA ASP A 204 6.85 19.87 2.46
C ASP A 204 5.47 20.46 2.10
N TYR A 205 4.49 19.59 1.86
CA TYR A 205 3.11 20.00 1.65
C TYR A 205 2.38 20.33 2.96
N ASP A 206 1.45 21.26 2.87
CA ASP A 206 0.49 21.55 3.92
C ASP A 206 -0.61 20.47 3.93
N TRP A 207 -0.33 19.35 4.61
CA TRP A 207 -1.22 18.17 4.67
C TRP A 207 -2.53 18.42 5.43
N ASP A 208 -2.64 19.52 6.16
CA ASP A 208 -3.86 19.95 6.84
C ASP A 208 -4.75 20.83 5.94
N ASN A 209 -4.19 21.28 4.80
CA ASN A 209 -4.92 22.06 3.79
C ASN A 209 -4.77 21.41 2.39
N PRO A 210 -5.44 20.28 2.13
CA PRO A 210 -5.28 19.54 0.89
C PRO A 210 -5.73 20.30 -0.36
N ASP A 211 -6.67 21.24 -0.25
CA ASP A 211 -7.11 22.06 -1.38
C ASP A 211 -5.98 22.93 -1.93
N LYS A 212 -5.09 23.40 -1.07
CA LYS A 212 -3.88 24.13 -1.48
C LYS A 212 -2.97 23.21 -2.31
N ILE A 213 -2.81 21.95 -1.91
CA ILE A 213 -2.03 20.96 -2.67
C ILE A 213 -2.64 20.75 -4.06
N VAL A 214 -3.97 20.63 -4.15
CA VAL A 214 -4.68 20.49 -5.43
C VAL A 214 -4.41 21.70 -6.32
N THR A 215 -4.53 22.92 -5.77
CA THR A 215 -4.29 24.20 -6.49
C THR A 215 -2.86 24.26 -7.07
N GLU A 216 -1.88 23.69 -6.39
CA GLU A 216 -0.50 23.65 -6.83
C GLU A 216 -0.22 22.58 -7.88
N VAL A 217 -0.88 21.43 -7.79
CA VAL A 217 -0.64 20.26 -8.66
C VAL A 217 -1.40 20.34 -9.98
N LEU A 218 -2.63 20.85 -9.92
CA LEU A 218 -3.56 20.85 -11.05
C LEU A 218 -2.98 21.53 -12.31
N PRO A 219 -2.41 22.75 -12.26
CA PRO A 219 -1.87 23.42 -13.44
C PRO A 219 -0.71 22.66 -14.08
N GLU A 220 0.12 21.97 -13.29
CA GLU A 220 1.21 21.17 -13.82
C GLU A 220 0.70 19.94 -14.57
N PHE A 221 -0.31 19.26 -14.02
CA PHE A 221 -0.94 18.12 -14.68
C PHE A 221 -1.63 18.54 -15.99
N GLU A 222 -2.43 19.60 -15.96
CA GLU A 222 -3.12 20.13 -17.14
C GLU A 222 -2.15 20.52 -18.27
N LYS A 223 -1.03 21.13 -17.91
CA LYS A 223 0.04 21.47 -18.86
C LYS A 223 0.65 20.20 -19.49
N ILE A 224 0.94 19.16 -18.69
CA ILE A 224 1.52 17.91 -19.19
C ILE A 224 0.55 17.19 -20.13
N MET A 225 -0.74 17.17 -19.77
CA MET A 225 -1.77 16.50 -20.54
C MET A 225 -2.35 17.35 -21.68
N ASN A 226 -1.89 18.61 -21.80
CA ASN A 226 -2.42 19.58 -22.77
C ASN A 226 -3.96 19.69 -22.69
N ILE A 227 -4.43 19.91 -21.47
CA ILE A 227 -5.86 20.06 -21.15
C ILE A 227 -6.22 21.55 -21.19
N SER A 228 -7.38 21.86 -21.79
CA SER A 228 -7.96 23.21 -21.81
C SER A 228 -9.25 23.23 -20.99
N GLY A 229 -9.28 24.05 -19.93
CA GLY A 229 -10.41 24.20 -19.05
C GLY A 229 -10.34 23.37 -17.77
N ALA A 230 -11.21 23.66 -16.82
CA ALA A 230 -11.23 23.06 -15.49
C ALA A 230 -11.73 21.59 -15.49
N PRO A 231 -11.32 20.78 -14.51
CA PRO A 231 -11.92 19.47 -14.28
C PRO A 231 -13.39 19.61 -13.86
N GLU A 232 -14.19 18.62 -14.24
CA GLU A 232 -15.59 18.52 -13.82
C GLU A 232 -15.75 17.78 -12.49
N LEU A 233 -14.75 16.99 -12.13
CA LEU A 233 -14.69 16.28 -10.87
C LEU A 233 -13.28 16.38 -10.29
N ILE A 234 -13.22 16.77 -9.03
CA ILE A 234 -12.04 16.70 -8.17
C ILE A 234 -12.41 15.91 -6.93
N HIS A 235 -11.69 14.84 -6.67
CA HIS A 235 -11.84 14.08 -5.44
C HIS A 235 -10.45 13.66 -4.94
N TYR A 236 -10.20 13.75 -3.62
CA TYR A 236 -8.92 13.34 -3.08
C TYR A 236 -9.05 12.62 -1.73
N SER A 237 -8.03 11.83 -1.43
CA SER A 237 -7.84 11.22 -0.12
C SER A 237 -6.40 11.47 0.34
N VAL A 238 -6.25 11.95 1.57
CA VAL A 238 -4.94 12.20 2.19
C VAL A 238 -4.63 11.11 3.20
N TRP A 239 -3.51 10.44 2.98
CA TRP A 239 -2.97 9.44 3.88
C TRP A 239 -1.71 10.01 4.53
N LYS A 240 -1.83 10.52 5.75
CA LYS A 240 -0.69 11.09 6.51
C LYS A 240 0.40 10.07 6.81
N LYS A 241 0.03 8.78 6.88
CA LYS A 241 0.92 7.62 6.97
C LYS A 241 0.47 6.59 5.93
N ALA A 242 1.02 6.66 4.71
CA ALA A 242 0.50 5.92 3.57
C ALA A 242 1.14 4.54 3.38
N ILE A 243 2.39 4.49 2.92
CA ILE A 243 3.05 3.25 2.49
C ILE A 243 4.29 3.01 3.34
N PRO A 244 4.43 1.84 4.01
CA PRO A 244 5.63 1.53 4.79
C PRO A 244 6.86 1.51 3.89
N GLN A 245 7.95 2.10 4.36
CA GLN A 245 9.21 2.18 3.63
C GLN A 245 10.17 1.12 4.15
N TYR A 246 10.54 0.20 3.28
CA TYR A 246 11.55 -0.82 3.57
C TYR A 246 12.96 -0.23 3.37
N ASN A 247 13.34 0.68 4.27
CA ASN A 247 14.61 1.38 4.20
C ASN A 247 15.80 0.48 4.60
N LEU A 248 17.01 0.97 4.38
CA LEU A 248 18.23 0.31 4.84
C LEU A 248 18.12 0.03 6.35
N GLY A 249 18.49 -1.19 6.76
CA GLY A 249 18.31 -1.67 8.15
C GLY A 249 16.95 -2.30 8.44
N TYR A 250 15.98 -2.30 7.51
CA TYR A 250 14.65 -2.88 7.73
C TYR A 250 14.67 -4.34 8.16
N ILE A 251 15.65 -5.10 7.73
CA ILE A 251 15.83 -6.50 8.10
C ILE A 251 15.90 -6.73 9.62
N GLU A 252 16.38 -5.75 10.38
CA GLU A 252 16.43 -5.86 11.85
C GLU A 252 15.04 -5.77 12.48
N HIS A 253 14.12 -5.03 11.86
CA HIS A 253 12.71 -5.04 12.26
C HIS A 253 12.08 -6.41 11.97
N GLU A 254 12.28 -6.96 10.77
CA GLU A 254 11.75 -8.28 10.38
C GLU A 254 12.24 -9.38 11.31
N LYS A 255 13.53 -9.42 11.64
CA LYS A 255 14.11 -10.37 12.61
C LYS A 255 13.44 -10.26 13.99
N TYR A 256 13.17 -9.03 14.44
CA TYR A 256 12.53 -8.84 15.74
C TYR A 256 11.07 -9.27 15.71
N PHE A 257 10.35 -8.99 14.63
CA PHE A 257 8.97 -9.46 14.46
C PHE A 257 8.89 -10.99 14.47
N GLU A 258 9.77 -11.67 13.75
CA GLU A 258 9.87 -13.14 13.75
C GLU A 258 10.23 -13.70 15.13
N LYS A 259 11.16 -13.06 15.84
CA LYS A 259 11.51 -13.41 17.22
C LYS A 259 10.28 -13.32 18.13
N PHE A 260 9.56 -12.20 18.08
CA PHE A 260 8.37 -11.97 18.90
C PHE A 260 7.29 -13.02 18.64
N GLU A 261 6.99 -13.34 17.37
CA GLU A 261 6.02 -14.38 16.97
C GLU A 261 6.45 -15.77 17.45
N ASN A 262 7.75 -16.07 17.44
CA ASN A 262 8.28 -17.33 17.96
C ASN A 262 8.17 -17.46 19.48
N GLU A 263 8.34 -16.37 20.21
CA GLU A 263 8.22 -16.32 21.69
C GLU A 263 6.76 -16.21 22.15
N ASN A 264 5.85 -15.75 21.28
CA ASN A 264 4.41 -15.56 21.58
C ASN A 264 3.56 -16.35 20.57
N LYS A 265 3.64 -17.68 20.62
CA LYS A 265 2.88 -18.57 19.73
C LYS A 265 1.39 -18.26 19.80
N GLY A 266 0.74 -18.12 18.63
CA GLY A 266 -0.64 -17.69 18.48
C GLY A 266 -0.79 -16.19 18.18
N ILE A 267 0.27 -15.38 18.24
CA ILE A 267 0.25 -13.99 17.70
C ILE A 267 0.98 -13.96 16.37
N TYR A 268 0.32 -13.36 15.37
CA TYR A 268 0.86 -13.18 14.02
C TYR A 268 0.78 -11.70 13.62
N LEU A 269 1.92 -11.14 13.21
CA LEU A 269 2.01 -9.78 12.68
C LEU A 269 1.97 -9.84 11.16
N THR A 270 0.92 -9.30 10.56
CA THR A 270 0.73 -9.30 9.11
C THR A 270 0.63 -7.87 8.56
N ALA A 271 0.03 -7.67 7.41
CA ALA A 271 -0.09 -6.39 6.73
C ALA A 271 1.12 -5.99 5.87
N ASN A 272 0.99 -4.81 5.26
CA ASN A 272 1.90 -4.35 4.22
C ASN A 272 3.32 -3.97 4.68
N TYR A 273 3.59 -4.01 5.97
CA TYR A 273 4.94 -3.85 6.53
C TYR A 273 5.68 -5.20 6.68
N ARG A 274 5.06 -6.32 6.28
CA ARG A 274 5.65 -7.66 6.30
C ARG A 274 5.73 -8.22 4.88
N LYS A 275 6.95 -8.50 4.39
CA LYS A 275 7.24 -9.27 3.16
C LYS A 275 6.56 -8.77 1.86
N GLY A 276 6.05 -7.57 1.80
CA GLY A 276 5.49 -6.95 0.59
C GLY A 276 4.29 -6.05 0.84
N ILE A 277 4.11 -5.04 -0.03
CA ILE A 277 3.08 -3.99 0.13
C ILE A 277 1.82 -4.21 -0.72
N SER A 278 1.83 -5.13 -1.68
CA SER A 278 0.65 -5.40 -2.50
C SER A 278 -0.35 -6.27 -1.74
N VAL A 279 -1.65 -6.12 -2.05
CA VAL A 279 -2.70 -6.97 -1.46
C VAL A 279 -2.38 -8.46 -1.66
N GLY A 280 -1.94 -8.85 -2.84
CA GLY A 280 -1.57 -10.24 -3.12
C GLY A 280 -0.36 -10.74 -2.32
N ASP A 281 0.64 -9.87 -2.07
CA ASP A 281 1.77 -10.22 -1.20
C ASP A 281 1.31 -10.32 0.27
N CYS A 282 0.43 -9.41 0.73
CA CYS A 282 -0.14 -9.46 2.09
C CYS A 282 -0.90 -10.77 2.33
N VAL A 283 -1.75 -11.20 1.40
CA VAL A 283 -2.49 -12.46 1.54
C VAL A 283 -1.55 -13.66 1.48
N LYS A 284 -0.66 -13.72 0.48
CA LYS A 284 0.21 -14.88 0.26
C LYS A 284 1.27 -15.09 1.34
N ASN A 285 1.86 -14.01 1.85
CA ASN A 285 3.03 -14.10 2.73
C ASN A 285 2.68 -14.04 4.21
N ASN A 286 1.42 -13.79 4.54
CA ASN A 286 0.98 -13.57 5.91
C ASN A 286 -0.19 -14.50 6.32
N SER A 287 -0.54 -15.49 5.49
CA SER A 287 -1.42 -16.58 5.93
C SER A 287 -0.64 -17.49 6.87
N PRO A 288 -1.18 -17.84 8.04
CA PRO A 288 -0.66 -18.95 8.85
C PRO A 288 -0.60 -20.20 7.99
N GLU A 289 0.47 -21.00 8.11
CA GLU A 289 0.60 -22.30 7.44
C GLU A 289 -0.32 -23.34 8.08
#